data_5e5557f028cd745edbf6faf3bf4cc6de
#
_entry.id   5e5557f028cd745edbf6faf3bf4cc6de
#
_cell.length_a   1.000
_cell.length_b   1.000
_cell.length_c   1.000
_cell.angle_alpha   90.00
_cell.angle_beta   90.00
_cell.angle_gamma   90.00
#
_symmetry.space_group_name_H-M   'P 1'
#
loop_
_entity.id
_entity.type
_entity.pdbx_description
1 polymer ?
#
loop_
_entity_poly.entity_id
_entity_poly.type
_entity_poly.pdbx_seq_one_letter_code
_entity_poly.pdbx_strand_id
1 'polypeptide(L)'
;VSKTWKLLRVVSPGRWPLEVGPIARDQVWWAQGRDNDEIARRPCIMNDEFIFSRDKGYEYKTNGDYWAEGGVFSPANECLAATAANMKGENGEDLSAFGDGKHKFNLVNGTKPTLSVIGKGAFIGLPKIGTVTEVKLPQDSVKYDILKLSDGAVDTLIIESKWKFSAANPSADAYWKITLVHYDNPADEPAIPSPKPSADFSFETSGLDATFTNKSQYATSYSWDFGDGASSTAQNPSHSYAKGGAYQVKLTATSNTGTATTTKEVTVSDGSFTLDNLVGKAWKVRPEANSIYVGPALGSSEWWQVPANFLDGTSTGTDDWSCITNDEFIFLADGSYEYKTNGDARNDGYMGSPNGCWSDAQVATSGNGAAFGSGKHTFTFTPASGTDRPIITVKNGGNKAAFVGFYKGYYGGENTDSAKAPNGGSDTNRYEVMSYINSGGKEILVVSVDISDGKDGTKAWTMVLQR
;
A
#
# COMPACT_ATOMS: atom_id res chain seq x y z
N VAL A 1 20.58 -11.69 36.06
CA VAL A 1 20.29 -10.72 34.97
C VAL A 1 21.40 -9.71 34.73
N SER A 2 22.41 -9.60 35.61
CA SER A 2 23.48 -8.56 35.51
C SER A 2 24.45 -8.87 34.35
N LYS A 3 24.02 -8.65 33.14
CA LYS A 3 24.71 -8.88 31.86
C LYS A 3 24.21 -7.86 30.82
N THR A 4 24.87 -7.80 29.66
CA THR A 4 24.36 -7.10 28.47
C THR A 4 23.47 -8.05 27.69
N TRP A 5 22.23 -7.68 27.51
CA TRP A 5 21.24 -8.45 26.78
C TRP A 5 20.91 -7.79 25.45
N LYS A 6 20.65 -8.60 24.44
CA LYS A 6 20.18 -8.18 23.09
C LYS A 6 18.95 -8.97 22.69
N LEU A 7 18.18 -8.48 21.76
CA LEU A 7 17.09 -9.25 21.19
C LEU A 7 17.59 -10.47 20.43
N LEU A 8 16.84 -11.56 20.50
CA LEU A 8 17.14 -12.81 19.80
C LEU A 8 17.18 -12.58 18.29
N ARG A 9 18.29 -12.95 17.61
CA ARG A 9 18.45 -12.81 16.15
C ARG A 9 18.13 -14.08 15.35
N VAL A 10 18.27 -15.26 15.98
CA VAL A 10 17.98 -16.55 15.33
C VAL A 10 16.64 -17.06 15.78
N VAL A 11 15.66 -16.98 14.88
CA VAL A 11 14.27 -17.33 15.16
C VAL A 11 13.97 -18.77 14.82
N SER A 12 13.00 -19.35 15.52
CA SER A 12 12.41 -20.66 15.24
C SER A 12 10.94 -20.65 15.71
N PRO A 13 10.11 -21.60 15.27
CA PRO A 13 8.72 -21.68 15.70
C PRO A 13 8.58 -21.63 17.22
N GLY A 14 7.80 -20.65 17.73
CA GLY A 14 7.59 -20.40 19.16
C GLY A 14 8.74 -19.67 19.87
N ARG A 15 9.81 -19.30 19.18
CA ARG A 15 10.96 -18.58 19.72
C ARG A 15 11.30 -17.36 18.87
N TRP A 16 10.69 -16.23 19.18
CA TRP A 16 10.84 -14.95 18.49
C TRP A 16 11.37 -13.88 19.46
N PRO A 17 12.09 -12.86 18.97
CA PRO A 17 12.57 -11.76 19.83
C PRO A 17 11.42 -10.97 20.48
N LEU A 18 10.38 -10.68 19.69
CA LEU A 18 9.17 -9.98 20.11
C LEU A 18 7.96 -10.77 19.64
N GLU A 19 6.97 -10.90 20.50
CA GLU A 19 5.72 -11.60 20.22
C GLU A 19 4.57 -10.92 20.94
N VAL A 20 3.43 -10.78 20.28
CA VAL A 20 2.19 -10.26 20.89
C VAL A 20 1.03 -11.19 20.53
N GLY A 21 0.16 -11.38 21.51
CA GLY A 21 -1.03 -12.21 21.34
C GLY A 21 -2.03 -12.01 22.49
N PRO A 22 -3.20 -12.70 22.40
CA PRO A 22 -4.21 -12.63 23.43
C PRO A 22 -3.75 -13.37 24.69
N ILE A 23 -4.26 -12.95 25.85
CA ILE A 23 -3.90 -13.59 27.13
C ILE A 23 -4.31 -15.07 27.19
N ALA A 24 -5.29 -15.48 26.37
CA ALA A 24 -5.71 -16.87 26.23
C ALA A 24 -4.65 -17.78 25.56
N ARG A 25 -3.70 -17.21 24.83
CA ARG A 25 -2.59 -17.89 24.14
C ARG A 25 -3.04 -18.93 23.10
N ASP A 26 -4.23 -18.79 22.57
CA ASP A 26 -4.81 -19.64 21.52
C ASP A 26 -4.29 -19.26 20.13
N GLN A 27 -3.68 -18.06 20.00
CA GLN A 27 -3.07 -17.57 18.77
C GLN A 27 -1.91 -16.60 19.10
N VAL A 28 -1.07 -16.35 18.10
CA VAL A 28 -0.09 -15.26 18.09
C VAL A 28 -0.53 -14.27 17.03
N TRP A 29 -0.82 -13.03 17.43
CA TRP A 29 -1.23 -12.00 16.48
C TRP A 29 -0.08 -11.57 15.59
N TRP A 30 1.07 -11.32 16.20
CA TRP A 30 2.29 -10.97 15.50
C TRP A 30 3.52 -11.46 16.27
N ALA A 31 4.57 -11.84 15.51
CA ALA A 31 5.88 -12.11 16.06
C ALA A 31 6.95 -11.72 15.05
N GLN A 32 7.98 -11.01 15.53
CA GLN A 32 9.07 -10.53 14.70
C GLN A 32 9.85 -11.70 14.07
N GLY A 33 9.88 -11.74 12.74
CA GLY A 33 10.57 -12.80 11.98
C GLY A 33 9.81 -14.11 11.85
N ARG A 34 8.51 -14.17 12.20
CA ARG A 34 7.68 -15.37 12.04
C ARG A 34 7.39 -15.68 10.57
N ASP A 35 6.92 -14.69 9.84
CA ASP A 35 6.35 -14.87 8.49
C ASP A 35 7.12 -14.09 7.42
N ASN A 36 8.15 -13.32 7.80
CA ASN A 36 8.90 -12.42 6.92
C ASN A 36 10.32 -12.17 7.42
N ASP A 37 11.05 -11.28 6.75
CA ASP A 37 12.43 -10.90 7.09
C ASP A 37 12.52 -9.69 8.05
N GLU A 38 11.55 -9.49 8.95
CA GLU A 38 11.53 -8.35 9.86
C GLU A 38 12.75 -8.23 10.80
N ILE A 39 13.45 -9.34 11.07
CA ILE A 39 14.74 -9.29 11.78
C ILE A 39 15.75 -8.45 10.97
N ALA A 40 15.81 -8.68 9.66
CA ALA A 40 16.68 -7.98 8.75
C ALA A 40 16.22 -6.54 8.46
N ARG A 41 14.90 -6.31 8.43
CA ARG A 41 14.30 -5.00 8.12
C ARG A 41 14.31 -4.02 9.30
N ARG A 42 14.54 -4.52 10.51
CA ARG A 42 14.63 -3.72 11.74
C ARG A 42 16.01 -3.83 12.38
N PRO A 43 17.12 -3.60 11.63
CA PRO A 43 18.48 -3.82 12.15
C PRO A 43 18.78 -2.95 13.36
N CYS A 44 18.20 -1.76 13.43
CA CYS A 44 18.37 -0.81 14.51
C CYS A 44 17.85 -1.30 15.87
N ILE A 45 16.78 -2.10 15.93
CA ILE A 45 16.34 -2.70 17.19
C ILE A 45 17.14 -3.97 17.53
N MET A 46 17.75 -4.60 16.52
CA MET A 46 18.52 -5.82 16.71
C MET A 46 19.95 -5.55 17.22
N ASN A 47 20.43 -4.30 17.13
CA ASN A 47 21.70 -3.86 17.70
C ASN A 47 21.55 -3.25 19.11
N ASP A 48 20.33 -3.01 19.57
CA ASP A 48 20.04 -2.44 20.89
C ASP A 48 20.64 -3.27 22.02
N GLU A 49 21.11 -2.60 23.06
CA GLU A 49 21.66 -3.23 24.26
C GLU A 49 20.88 -2.84 25.52
N PHE A 50 20.48 -3.87 26.28
CA PHE A 50 19.80 -3.76 27.58
C PHE A 50 20.77 -4.24 28.65
N ILE A 51 21.45 -3.31 29.33
CA ILE A 51 22.59 -3.59 30.22
C ILE A 51 22.17 -3.50 31.68
N PHE A 52 22.28 -4.61 32.41
CA PHE A 52 21.98 -4.66 33.80
C PHE A 52 23.28 -4.85 34.62
N SER A 53 23.49 -4.06 35.65
CA SER A 53 24.67 -4.10 36.53
C SER A 53 24.33 -4.56 37.94
N ARG A 54 25.31 -5.06 38.68
CA ARG A 54 25.12 -5.63 40.03
C ARG A 54 24.69 -4.59 41.07
N ASP A 55 24.95 -3.30 40.85
CA ASP A 55 24.54 -2.17 41.66
C ASP A 55 23.09 -1.71 41.39
N LYS A 56 22.31 -2.53 40.67
CA LYS A 56 20.94 -2.24 40.22
C LYS A 56 20.82 -1.12 39.19
N GLY A 57 21.91 -0.79 38.50
CA GLY A 57 21.87 0.07 37.30
C GLY A 57 21.28 -0.66 36.09
N TYR A 58 20.48 0.05 35.34
CA TYR A 58 20.02 -0.35 34.02
C TYR A 58 20.43 0.72 33.02
N GLU A 59 21.06 0.31 31.91
CA GLU A 59 21.42 1.21 30.83
C GLU A 59 20.83 0.65 29.53
N TYR A 60 20.17 1.51 28.78
CA TYR A 60 19.72 1.23 27.43
C TYR A 60 20.61 1.96 26.44
N LYS A 61 21.05 1.25 25.39
CA LYS A 61 21.84 1.80 24.28
C LYS A 61 21.21 1.43 22.95
N THR A 62 20.95 2.44 22.18
CA THR A 62 20.47 2.34 20.77
C THR A 62 21.61 2.07 19.80
N ASN A 63 22.88 2.26 20.22
CA ASN A 63 24.06 2.20 19.35
C ASN A 63 23.99 3.14 18.13
N GLY A 64 23.26 4.27 18.28
CA GLY A 64 23.23 5.39 17.33
C GLY A 64 22.00 5.46 16.46
N ASP A 65 21.20 4.42 16.40
CA ASP A 65 19.93 4.38 15.68
C ASP A 65 18.81 3.72 16.52
N TYR A 66 17.57 3.85 16.08
CA TYR A 66 16.43 3.25 16.76
C TYR A 66 15.32 2.89 15.78
N TRP A 67 14.50 1.92 16.15
CA TRP A 67 13.27 1.61 15.43
C TRP A 67 12.16 2.58 15.84
N ALA A 68 11.73 3.42 14.89
CA ALA A 68 10.60 4.33 15.10
C ALA A 68 9.29 3.55 15.09
N GLU A 69 8.92 2.99 16.26
CA GLU A 69 7.74 2.16 16.44
C GLU A 69 6.45 2.89 16.09
N GLY A 70 5.61 2.27 15.25
CA GLY A 70 4.31 2.81 14.87
C GLY A 70 3.38 3.03 16.07
N GLY A 71 2.68 4.16 16.06
CA GLY A 71 1.82 4.60 17.16
C GLY A 71 2.57 5.28 18.30
N VAL A 72 3.90 5.37 18.25
CA VAL A 72 4.75 6.11 19.21
C VAL A 72 5.45 7.26 18.50
N PHE A 73 6.21 6.98 17.43
CA PHE A 73 7.03 7.96 16.73
C PHE A 73 6.42 8.40 15.40
N SER A 74 6.85 9.59 14.94
CA SER A 74 6.55 10.14 13.61
C SER A 74 7.80 10.83 13.03
N PRO A 75 8.30 10.42 11.83
CA PRO A 75 7.79 9.31 11.00
C PRO A 75 7.91 7.95 11.69
N ALA A 76 7.19 6.93 11.22
CA ALA A 76 7.08 5.64 11.86
C ALA A 76 7.49 4.48 10.93
N ASN A 77 7.79 3.32 11.55
CA ASN A 77 8.11 2.06 10.88
C ASN A 77 9.40 2.08 10.04
N GLU A 78 10.39 2.81 10.51
CA GLU A 78 11.71 2.88 9.91
C GLU A 78 12.81 3.01 10.97
N CYS A 79 14.06 2.72 10.57
CA CYS A 79 15.24 2.97 11.38
C CYS A 79 15.70 4.42 11.21
N LEU A 80 15.80 5.16 12.30
CA LEU A 80 16.23 6.55 12.33
C LEU A 80 17.43 6.73 13.26
N ALA A 81 18.25 7.76 13.01
CA ALA A 81 19.31 8.13 13.94
C ALA A 81 18.73 8.54 15.29
N ALA A 82 19.28 8.02 16.39
CA ALA A 82 18.82 8.24 17.76
C ALA A 82 19.20 9.65 18.27
N THR A 83 18.50 10.65 17.75
CA THR A 83 18.67 12.05 18.13
C THR A 83 17.37 12.66 18.64
N ALA A 84 17.45 13.67 19.52
CA ALA A 84 16.25 14.35 20.01
C ALA A 84 15.43 15.02 18.88
N ALA A 85 16.05 15.34 17.75
CA ALA A 85 15.38 15.90 16.58
C ALA A 85 14.48 14.84 15.90
N ASN A 86 14.93 13.59 15.84
CA ASN A 86 14.22 12.48 15.21
C ASN A 86 13.22 11.79 16.14
N MET A 87 13.50 11.80 17.45
CA MET A 87 12.63 11.16 18.46
C MET A 87 11.44 12.05 18.81
N LYS A 88 10.48 12.13 17.87
CA LYS A 88 9.26 12.93 18.01
C LYS A 88 8.02 12.06 17.87
N GLY A 89 6.97 12.42 18.61
CA GLY A 89 5.65 11.84 18.47
C GLY A 89 4.84 12.49 17.32
N GLU A 90 3.63 11.98 17.11
CA GLU A 90 2.73 12.39 16.03
C GLU A 90 2.37 13.89 16.08
N ASN A 91 2.28 14.46 17.30
CA ASN A 91 2.00 15.89 17.51
C ASN A 91 3.25 16.70 17.89
N GLY A 92 4.45 16.16 17.62
CA GLY A 92 5.73 16.81 17.91
C GLY A 92 6.21 16.66 19.34
N GLU A 93 5.63 15.76 20.12
CA GLU A 93 6.07 15.44 21.50
C GLU A 93 7.55 15.05 21.51
N ASP A 94 8.29 15.49 22.54
CA ASP A 94 9.67 15.06 22.75
C ASP A 94 9.70 13.67 23.38
N LEU A 95 10.15 12.69 22.58
CA LEU A 95 10.28 11.30 22.97
C LEU A 95 11.74 10.86 23.18
N SER A 96 12.69 11.82 23.25
CA SER A 96 14.12 11.54 23.39
C SER A 96 14.46 10.73 24.65
N ALA A 97 13.58 10.73 25.66
CA ALA A 97 13.71 9.88 26.84
C ALA A 97 13.62 8.37 26.53
N PHE A 98 13.13 7.96 25.34
CA PHE A 98 13.21 6.58 24.88
C PHE A 98 14.55 6.21 24.23
N GLY A 99 15.47 7.16 24.07
CA GLY A 99 16.81 6.92 23.56
C GLY A 99 17.76 6.39 24.64
N ASP A 100 19.06 6.51 24.35
CA ASP A 100 20.14 6.12 25.27
C ASP A 100 19.92 6.71 26.66
N GLY A 101 19.95 5.86 27.70
CA GLY A 101 19.67 6.32 29.04
C GLY A 101 20.23 5.41 30.15
N LYS A 102 20.57 6.04 31.27
CA LYS A 102 20.94 5.34 32.52
C LYS A 102 19.79 5.40 33.50
N HIS A 103 19.34 4.26 33.91
CA HIS A 103 18.18 4.02 34.74
C HIS A 103 18.50 3.07 35.88
N LYS A 104 17.50 2.64 36.62
CA LYS A 104 17.61 1.61 37.65
C LYS A 104 16.72 0.42 37.28
N PHE A 105 16.98 -0.71 37.92
CA PHE A 105 16.06 -1.82 37.87
C PHE A 105 15.81 -2.40 39.28
N ASN A 106 14.66 -3.08 39.40
CA ASN A 106 14.33 -3.86 40.59
C ASN A 106 13.97 -5.29 40.18
N LEU A 107 14.56 -6.27 40.81
CA LEU A 107 14.28 -7.69 40.63
C LEU A 107 13.60 -8.21 41.89
N VAL A 108 12.39 -8.73 41.76
CA VAL A 108 11.67 -9.41 42.82
C VAL A 108 11.70 -10.91 42.56
N ASN A 109 12.35 -11.65 43.48
CA ASN A 109 12.41 -13.10 43.42
C ASN A 109 11.16 -13.72 44.05
N GLY A 110 10.81 -14.92 43.63
CA GLY A 110 9.66 -15.66 44.18
C GLY A 110 9.11 -16.67 43.19
N THR A 111 7.94 -17.20 43.42
CA THR A 111 7.25 -18.14 42.56
C THR A 111 6.84 -17.51 41.22
N LYS A 112 6.69 -16.20 41.18
CA LYS A 112 6.48 -15.39 40.00
C LYS A 112 7.47 -14.22 40.03
N PRO A 113 8.71 -14.44 39.58
CA PRO A 113 9.73 -13.40 39.61
C PRO A 113 9.38 -12.27 38.64
N THR A 114 9.70 -11.03 39.03
CA THR A 114 9.42 -9.87 38.17
C THR A 114 10.64 -8.97 38.06
N LEU A 115 10.79 -8.34 36.90
CA LEU A 115 11.80 -7.34 36.59
C LEU A 115 11.11 -6.01 36.28
N SER A 116 11.48 -4.95 37.01
CA SER A 116 11.02 -3.59 36.70
C SER A 116 12.21 -2.74 36.28
N VAL A 117 12.11 -2.03 35.16
CA VAL A 117 13.04 -0.95 34.80
C VAL A 117 12.43 0.38 35.24
N ILE A 118 13.25 1.26 35.83
CA ILE A 118 12.79 2.44 36.59
C ILE A 118 13.59 3.66 36.16
N GLY A 119 12.89 4.64 35.64
CA GLY A 119 13.40 5.91 35.15
C GLY A 119 12.55 6.35 33.94
N LYS A 120 12.39 7.64 33.74
CA LYS A 120 11.58 8.16 32.64
C LYS A 120 12.09 7.64 31.29
N GLY A 121 11.24 6.95 30.57
CA GLY A 121 11.57 6.37 29.27
C GLY A 121 12.28 5.01 29.34
N ALA A 122 12.52 4.43 30.54
CA ALA A 122 13.09 3.08 30.66
C ALA A 122 12.10 2.02 30.16
N PHE A 123 12.53 1.16 29.24
CA PHE A 123 11.76 0.03 28.71
C PHE A 123 12.68 -1.12 28.29
N ILE A 124 12.13 -2.26 27.92
CA ILE A 124 12.83 -3.40 27.30
C ILE A 124 12.01 -3.84 26.09
N GLY A 125 12.66 -4.03 24.95
CA GLY A 125 12.03 -4.42 23.68
C GLY A 125 11.50 -3.23 22.90
N LEU A 126 10.20 -2.93 22.98
CA LEU A 126 9.58 -1.82 22.26
C LEU A 126 9.16 -0.70 23.23
N PRO A 127 9.33 0.58 22.86
CA PRO A 127 8.99 1.72 23.71
C PRO A 127 7.49 1.82 24.02
N LYS A 128 6.62 1.26 23.17
CA LYS A 128 5.18 1.21 23.43
C LYS A 128 4.75 0.24 24.53
N ILE A 129 5.62 -0.65 24.97
CA ILE A 129 5.29 -1.66 26.00
C ILE A 129 5.21 -0.98 27.37
N GLY A 130 3.99 -0.84 27.90
CA GLY A 130 3.73 -0.33 29.23
C GLY A 130 3.39 -1.44 30.23
N THR A 131 3.23 -1.08 31.50
CA THR A 131 2.87 -2.03 32.58
C THR A 131 1.39 -2.43 32.54
N VAL A 132 0.51 -1.54 32.06
CA VAL A 132 -0.96 -1.73 32.11
C VAL A 132 -1.58 -1.66 30.71
N THR A 133 -1.13 -0.74 29.88
CA THR A 133 -1.58 -0.52 28.50
C THR A 133 -0.37 -0.29 27.63
N GLU A 134 -0.54 -0.37 26.30
CA GLU A 134 0.44 0.23 25.42
C GLU A 134 0.48 1.75 25.63
N VAL A 135 1.66 2.33 25.45
CA VAL A 135 1.90 3.75 25.75
C VAL A 135 2.47 4.47 24.53
N LYS A 136 2.18 5.77 24.43
CA LYS A 136 2.74 6.67 23.42
C LYS A 136 3.81 7.61 23.98
N LEU A 137 3.86 7.75 25.31
CA LEU A 137 4.75 8.66 26.01
C LEU A 137 5.65 7.92 26.98
N PRO A 138 6.87 8.44 27.27
CA PRO A 138 7.80 7.86 28.21
C PRO A 138 7.19 7.69 29.61
N GLN A 139 7.22 6.47 30.14
CA GLN A 139 6.77 6.09 31.49
C GLN A 139 7.91 6.20 32.50
N ASP A 140 7.59 6.32 33.78
CA ASP A 140 8.58 6.34 34.86
C ASP A 140 9.05 4.93 35.23
N SER A 141 8.31 3.91 34.90
CA SER A 141 8.71 2.51 35.06
C SER A 141 7.87 1.56 34.22
N VAL A 142 8.49 0.44 33.84
CA VAL A 142 7.79 -0.69 33.19
C VAL A 142 8.13 -1.96 33.93
N LYS A 143 7.10 -2.78 34.22
CA LYS A 143 7.21 -4.06 34.94
C LYS A 143 6.97 -5.23 34.00
N TYR A 144 7.80 -6.24 34.12
CA TYR A 144 7.73 -7.48 33.35
C TYR A 144 7.69 -8.69 34.29
N ASP A 145 6.90 -9.71 33.95
CA ASP A 145 6.99 -11.04 34.52
C ASP A 145 8.20 -11.76 33.91
N ILE A 146 9.02 -12.44 34.67
CA ILE A 146 10.10 -13.30 34.16
C ILE A 146 9.52 -14.69 33.93
N LEU A 147 9.47 -15.12 32.68
CA LEU A 147 9.00 -16.44 32.29
C LEU A 147 10.12 -17.48 32.28
N LYS A 148 11.32 -17.06 31.92
CA LYS A 148 12.52 -17.91 31.88
C LYS A 148 13.78 -17.09 32.07
N LEU A 149 14.69 -17.62 32.84
CA LEU A 149 16.08 -17.21 32.89
C LEU A 149 16.93 -18.48 32.89
N SER A 150 17.77 -18.68 31.91
CA SER A 150 18.68 -19.80 31.78
C SER A 150 20.09 -19.32 31.55
N ASP A 151 21.04 -20.05 32.14
CA ASP A 151 22.46 -19.87 32.01
C ASP A 151 23.02 -21.00 31.15
N GLY A 152 23.93 -20.72 30.22
CA GLY A 152 24.49 -21.69 29.27
C GLY A 152 25.45 -21.02 28.29
N ALA A 153 25.80 -21.69 27.20
CA ALA A 153 26.63 -21.09 26.14
C ALA A 153 25.96 -19.83 25.54
N VAL A 154 24.63 -19.82 25.51
CA VAL A 154 23.79 -18.65 25.19
C VAL A 154 22.77 -18.50 26.30
N ASP A 155 22.95 -17.48 27.12
CA ASP A 155 21.97 -17.17 28.14
C ASP A 155 20.67 -16.68 27.51
N THR A 156 19.57 -17.02 28.14
CA THR A 156 18.25 -16.61 27.65
C THR A 156 17.43 -16.02 28.79
N LEU A 157 16.90 -14.81 28.57
CA LEU A 157 15.92 -14.15 29.43
C LEU A 157 14.64 -13.94 28.64
N ILE A 158 13.55 -14.58 29.08
CA ILE A 158 12.21 -14.38 28.50
C ILE A 158 11.39 -13.63 29.52
N ILE A 159 10.92 -12.47 29.13
CA ILE A 159 10.07 -11.60 29.94
C ILE A 159 8.75 -11.30 29.24
N GLU A 160 7.75 -10.92 29.99
CA GLU A 160 6.41 -10.64 29.49
C GLU A 160 5.80 -9.44 30.21
N SER A 161 5.17 -8.55 29.44
CA SER A 161 4.23 -7.54 29.95
C SER A 161 2.82 -7.92 29.53
N LYS A 162 1.90 -7.97 30.51
CA LYS A 162 0.46 -8.17 30.24
C LYS A 162 -0.23 -6.83 30.24
N TRP A 163 -1.00 -6.57 29.19
CA TRP A 163 -1.59 -5.27 28.98
C TRP A 163 -3.07 -5.34 28.59
N LYS A 164 -3.76 -4.21 28.67
CA LYS A 164 -5.18 -4.04 28.40
C LYS A 164 -5.36 -3.13 27.19
N PHE A 165 -6.39 -3.37 26.37
CA PHE A 165 -6.78 -2.45 25.31
C PHE A 165 -7.28 -1.11 25.87
N SER A 166 -7.87 -1.15 27.07
CA SER A 166 -8.30 0.04 27.81
C SER A 166 -7.94 -0.12 29.29
N ALA A 167 -7.49 0.95 29.93
CA ALA A 167 -7.24 0.98 31.36
C ALA A 167 -8.48 0.63 32.21
N ALA A 168 -9.68 0.82 31.65
CA ALA A 168 -10.95 0.47 32.30
C ALA A 168 -11.24 -1.04 32.34
N ASN A 169 -10.56 -1.86 31.52
CA ASN A 169 -10.76 -3.31 31.53
C ASN A 169 -10.36 -3.91 32.88
N PRO A 170 -11.13 -4.88 33.45
CA PRO A 170 -10.84 -5.44 34.77
C PRO A 170 -9.58 -6.31 34.78
N SER A 171 -9.24 -6.96 33.66
CA SER A 171 -8.11 -7.88 33.50
C SER A 171 -7.30 -7.57 32.25
N ALA A 172 -6.11 -8.17 32.12
CA ALA A 172 -5.30 -8.07 30.92
C ALA A 172 -6.01 -8.79 29.74
N ASP A 173 -5.92 -8.17 28.56
CA ASP A 173 -6.48 -8.71 27.30
C ASP A 173 -5.40 -9.40 26.47
N ALA A 174 -4.16 -8.93 26.55
CA ALA A 174 -3.05 -9.34 25.72
C ALA A 174 -1.72 -9.37 26.47
N TYR A 175 -0.70 -9.91 25.82
CA TYR A 175 0.67 -9.92 26.31
C TYR A 175 1.65 -9.44 25.24
N TRP A 176 2.75 -8.83 25.67
CA TRP A 176 4.00 -8.71 24.94
C TRP A 176 5.02 -9.65 25.55
N LYS A 177 5.59 -10.56 24.78
CA LYS A 177 6.68 -11.45 25.17
C LYS A 177 7.96 -11.03 24.46
N ILE A 178 9.04 -10.91 25.24
CA ILE A 178 10.34 -10.44 24.77
C ILE A 178 11.35 -11.53 25.09
N THR A 179 12.12 -11.95 24.07
CA THR A 179 13.21 -12.91 24.24
C THR A 179 14.54 -12.21 24.05
N LEU A 180 15.30 -12.13 25.12
CA LEU A 180 16.64 -11.59 25.17
C LEU A 180 17.66 -12.72 25.27
N VAL A 181 18.83 -12.49 24.68
CA VAL A 181 19.98 -13.38 24.73
C VAL A 181 21.24 -12.64 25.13
N HIS A 182 22.16 -13.38 25.76
CA HIS A 182 23.52 -12.93 26.02
C HIS A 182 24.48 -14.03 25.58
N TYR A 183 25.53 -13.65 24.88
CA TYR A 183 26.63 -14.54 24.44
C TYR A 183 27.84 -14.25 25.31
N ASP A 184 28.34 -15.28 26.03
CA ASP A 184 29.55 -15.14 26.84
C ASP A 184 30.77 -14.76 26.01
N ASN A 185 30.86 -15.31 24.78
CA ASN A 185 31.81 -14.89 23.79
C ASN A 185 31.10 -14.04 22.71
N PRO A 186 31.43 -12.75 22.57
CA PRO A 186 30.82 -11.89 21.55
C PRO A 186 30.98 -12.37 20.10
N ALA A 187 32.00 -13.21 19.82
CA ALA A 187 32.22 -13.77 18.50
C ALA A 187 31.16 -14.82 18.10
N ASP A 188 30.42 -15.35 19.07
CA ASP A 188 29.34 -16.31 18.84
C ASP A 188 27.99 -15.61 18.56
N GLU A 189 27.95 -14.28 18.71
CA GLU A 189 26.76 -13.50 18.42
C GLU A 189 26.47 -13.51 16.91
N PRO A 190 25.28 -13.99 16.46
CA PRO A 190 24.94 -14.01 15.04
C PRO A 190 24.91 -12.59 14.46
N ALA A 191 25.42 -12.43 13.24
CA ALA A 191 25.26 -11.18 12.51
C ALA A 191 23.78 -10.83 12.31
N ILE A 192 23.47 -9.54 12.29
CA ILE A 192 22.15 -9.09 11.87
C ILE A 192 22.01 -9.39 10.39
N PRO A 193 20.98 -10.16 9.96
CA PRO A 193 20.83 -10.49 8.54
C PRO A 193 20.53 -9.23 7.72
N SER A 194 20.96 -9.22 6.47
CA SER A 194 20.58 -8.19 5.51
C SER A 194 19.20 -8.48 4.94
N PRO A 195 18.35 -7.46 4.72
CA PRO A 195 17.00 -7.66 4.18
C PRO A 195 17.05 -8.15 2.73
N LYS A 196 16.03 -8.93 2.35
CA LYS A 196 15.84 -9.33 0.96
C LYS A 196 15.38 -8.11 0.14
N PRO A 197 15.77 -8.03 -1.13
CA PRO A 197 15.30 -6.95 -1.99
C PRO A 197 13.79 -7.05 -2.23
N SER A 198 13.17 -5.91 -2.47
CA SER A 198 11.84 -5.82 -3.07
C SER A 198 11.96 -5.15 -4.42
N ALA A 199 11.08 -5.49 -5.37
CA ALA A 199 11.03 -4.85 -6.68
C ALA A 199 9.71 -4.11 -6.84
N ASP A 200 9.78 -2.82 -7.14
CA ASP A 200 8.64 -1.98 -7.49
C ASP A 200 9.09 -0.80 -8.33
N PHE A 201 8.20 -0.27 -9.16
CA PHE A 201 8.44 0.92 -9.99
C PHE A 201 7.15 1.64 -10.34
N SER A 202 7.25 2.93 -10.64
CA SER A 202 6.24 3.70 -11.36
C SER A 202 6.77 4.09 -12.74
N PHE A 203 5.88 4.56 -13.60
CA PHE A 203 6.23 4.99 -14.94
C PHE A 203 5.31 6.13 -15.40
N GLU A 204 5.82 6.91 -16.33
CA GLU A 204 5.07 7.91 -17.09
C GLU A 204 5.27 7.64 -18.58
N THR A 205 4.24 7.89 -19.41
CA THR A 205 4.31 7.70 -20.86
C THR A 205 3.92 8.95 -21.60
N SER A 206 4.63 9.23 -22.71
CA SER A 206 4.33 10.33 -23.64
C SER A 206 4.58 9.86 -25.07
N GLY A 207 3.52 9.70 -25.85
CA GLY A 207 3.64 9.09 -27.18
C GLY A 207 4.19 7.66 -27.08
N LEU A 208 5.29 7.39 -27.77
CA LEU A 208 5.99 6.10 -27.74
C LEU A 208 7.05 6.01 -26.63
N ASP A 209 7.28 7.08 -25.88
CA ASP A 209 8.30 7.14 -24.83
C ASP A 209 7.72 6.74 -23.47
N ALA A 210 8.50 6.01 -22.70
CA ALA A 210 8.22 5.69 -21.30
C ALA A 210 9.42 6.02 -20.41
N THR A 211 9.18 6.66 -19.27
CA THR A 211 10.18 6.95 -18.24
C THR A 211 9.84 6.17 -16.98
N PHE A 212 10.80 5.44 -16.43
CA PHE A 212 10.61 4.58 -15.29
C PHE A 212 11.29 5.13 -14.05
N THR A 213 10.57 5.14 -12.93
CA THR A 213 11.10 5.48 -11.61
C THR A 213 11.12 4.23 -10.75
N ASN A 214 12.31 3.79 -10.38
CA ASN A 214 12.53 2.64 -9.52
C ASN A 214 12.13 2.95 -8.07
N LYS A 215 11.29 2.10 -7.47
CA LYS A 215 10.84 2.14 -6.08
C LYS A 215 11.28 0.91 -5.28
N SER A 216 12.17 0.10 -5.84
CA SER A 216 12.72 -1.09 -5.18
C SER A 216 13.49 -0.72 -3.92
N GLN A 217 13.43 -1.59 -2.90
CA GLN A 217 14.15 -1.42 -1.66
C GLN A 217 15.19 -2.54 -1.49
N TYR A 218 16.27 -2.27 -0.78
CA TYR A 218 17.33 -3.21 -0.40
C TYR A 218 18.02 -3.91 -1.58
N ALA A 219 17.98 -3.32 -2.78
CA ALA A 219 18.65 -3.82 -3.97
C ALA A 219 19.90 -2.99 -4.28
N THR A 220 20.90 -3.66 -4.87
CA THR A 220 22.18 -3.05 -5.28
C THR A 220 22.36 -3.00 -6.79
N SER A 221 21.52 -3.74 -7.54
CA SER A 221 21.54 -3.76 -9.00
C SER A 221 20.16 -4.05 -9.56
N TYR A 222 19.94 -3.62 -10.80
CA TYR A 222 18.66 -3.67 -11.48
C TYR A 222 18.80 -4.23 -12.90
N SER A 223 17.78 -4.91 -13.38
CA SER A 223 17.65 -5.35 -14.76
C SER A 223 16.20 -5.17 -15.19
N TRP A 224 16.03 -4.40 -16.27
CA TRP A 224 14.76 -4.13 -16.89
C TRP A 224 14.61 -4.90 -18.19
N ASP A 225 13.46 -5.48 -18.43
CA ASP A 225 12.98 -5.99 -19.69
C ASP A 225 11.75 -5.18 -20.07
N PHE A 226 11.79 -4.46 -21.19
CA PHE A 226 10.71 -3.55 -21.59
C PHE A 226 9.57 -4.27 -22.33
N GLY A 227 9.69 -5.60 -22.55
CA GLY A 227 8.64 -6.41 -23.18
C GLY A 227 8.62 -6.34 -24.70
N ASP A 228 9.55 -5.62 -25.33
CA ASP A 228 9.73 -5.52 -26.79
C ASP A 228 11.06 -6.13 -27.26
N GLY A 229 11.80 -6.79 -26.35
CA GLY A 229 13.13 -7.35 -26.58
C GLY A 229 14.27 -6.42 -26.19
N ALA A 230 14.01 -5.17 -25.84
CA ALA A 230 15.00 -4.24 -25.29
C ALA A 230 15.12 -4.38 -23.78
N SER A 231 16.27 -4.00 -23.23
CA SER A 231 16.58 -4.10 -21.81
C SER A 231 17.46 -2.96 -21.32
N SER A 232 17.53 -2.75 -19.98
CA SER A 232 18.38 -1.76 -19.34
C SER A 232 18.85 -2.23 -17.97
N THR A 233 20.00 -1.73 -17.52
CA THR A 233 20.50 -1.92 -16.14
C THR A 233 20.54 -0.62 -15.34
N ALA A 234 20.05 0.47 -15.92
CA ALA A 234 19.98 1.76 -15.24
C ALA A 234 19.01 1.70 -14.06
N GLN A 235 19.26 2.51 -13.03
CA GLN A 235 18.35 2.58 -11.87
C GLN A 235 16.98 3.15 -12.28
N ASN A 236 16.95 4.23 -13.04
CA ASN A 236 15.76 4.87 -13.57
C ASN A 236 15.92 5.05 -15.08
N PRO A 237 15.54 4.06 -15.91
CA PRO A 237 15.70 4.14 -17.35
C PRO A 237 14.57 4.94 -18.02
N SER A 238 14.83 5.39 -19.24
CA SER A 238 13.80 5.74 -20.22
C SER A 238 13.90 4.78 -21.39
N HIS A 239 12.78 4.53 -22.08
CA HIS A 239 12.72 3.66 -23.24
C HIS A 239 11.72 4.20 -24.26
N SER A 240 12.08 4.16 -25.56
CA SER A 240 11.22 4.53 -26.67
C SER A 240 10.81 3.26 -27.44
N TYR A 241 9.53 3.00 -27.46
CA TYR A 241 8.97 1.85 -28.19
C TYR A 241 8.83 2.15 -29.69
N ALA A 242 9.03 1.13 -30.51
CA ALA A 242 8.92 1.30 -31.97
C ALA A 242 7.48 1.44 -32.47
N LYS A 243 6.49 1.02 -31.68
CA LYS A 243 5.04 1.04 -32.00
C LYS A 243 4.22 1.28 -30.73
N GLY A 244 3.02 1.85 -30.91
CA GLY A 244 2.00 1.87 -29.86
C GLY A 244 1.60 0.44 -29.46
N GLY A 245 1.35 0.24 -28.18
CA GLY A 245 0.98 -1.08 -27.66
C GLY A 245 1.01 -1.15 -26.14
N ALA A 246 0.59 -2.30 -25.61
CA ALA A 246 0.75 -2.67 -24.21
C ALA A 246 1.93 -3.63 -24.08
N TYR A 247 2.87 -3.27 -23.23
CA TYR A 247 4.12 -4.00 -23.01
C TYR A 247 4.20 -4.47 -21.57
N GLN A 248 4.56 -5.74 -21.37
CA GLN A 248 4.78 -6.30 -20.04
C GLN A 248 6.21 -5.96 -19.58
N VAL A 249 6.36 -4.84 -18.87
CA VAL A 249 7.65 -4.38 -18.39
C VAL A 249 7.98 -5.07 -17.07
N LYS A 250 9.13 -5.77 -17.05
CA LYS A 250 9.62 -6.51 -15.89
C LYS A 250 10.85 -5.83 -15.31
N LEU A 251 10.82 -5.54 -14.01
CA LEU A 251 11.98 -5.15 -13.22
C LEU A 251 12.45 -6.33 -12.36
N THR A 252 13.74 -6.62 -12.43
CA THR A 252 14.44 -7.50 -11.50
C THR A 252 15.39 -6.67 -10.65
N ALA A 253 15.18 -6.72 -9.33
CA ALA A 253 16.00 -6.04 -8.33
C ALA A 253 16.83 -7.08 -7.58
N THR A 254 18.15 -6.91 -7.48
CA THR A 254 19.08 -7.90 -6.94
C THR A 254 19.95 -7.31 -5.84
N SER A 255 20.21 -8.11 -4.79
CA SER A 255 21.19 -7.85 -3.74
C SER A 255 21.99 -9.12 -3.44
N ASN A 256 22.91 -9.07 -2.47
CA ASN A 256 23.63 -10.25 -1.97
C ASN A 256 22.72 -11.26 -1.24
N THR A 257 21.49 -10.88 -0.88
CA THR A 257 20.51 -11.74 -0.17
C THR A 257 19.50 -12.37 -1.11
N GLY A 258 19.51 -12.03 -2.41
CA GLY A 258 18.61 -12.63 -3.40
C GLY A 258 18.13 -11.63 -4.46
N THR A 259 17.07 -12.05 -5.14
CA THR A 259 16.41 -11.27 -6.19
C THR A 259 14.91 -11.15 -5.92
N ALA A 260 14.33 -10.04 -6.36
CA ALA A 260 12.88 -9.84 -6.43
C ALA A 260 12.51 -9.37 -7.84
N THR A 261 11.29 -9.65 -8.27
CA THR A 261 10.79 -9.23 -9.58
C THR A 261 9.40 -8.65 -9.46
N THR A 262 9.11 -7.66 -10.29
CA THR A 262 7.75 -7.14 -10.50
C THR A 262 7.53 -6.95 -12.00
N THR A 263 6.28 -7.10 -12.44
CA THR A 263 5.89 -6.86 -13.83
C THR A 263 4.67 -5.97 -13.85
N LYS A 264 4.70 -4.93 -14.68
CA LYS A 264 3.56 -4.02 -14.90
C LYS A 264 3.32 -3.86 -16.39
N GLU A 265 2.04 -3.74 -16.76
CA GLU A 265 1.67 -3.40 -18.12
C GLU A 265 1.89 -1.89 -18.34
N VAL A 266 2.66 -1.56 -19.35
CA VAL A 266 2.96 -0.18 -19.77
C VAL A 266 2.36 0.04 -21.15
N THR A 267 1.46 0.99 -21.27
CA THR A 267 0.81 1.31 -22.56
C THR A 267 1.38 2.58 -23.14
N VAL A 268 1.79 2.52 -24.40
CA VAL A 268 2.28 3.66 -25.19
C VAL A 268 1.48 3.80 -26.49
N SER A 269 1.34 5.01 -27.02
CA SER A 269 0.54 5.30 -28.23
C SER A 269 1.38 6.02 -29.25
N ASP A 270 1.30 5.59 -30.50
CA ASP A 270 1.92 6.26 -31.64
C ASP A 270 1.06 7.37 -32.25
N GLY A 271 -0.07 7.73 -31.60
CA GLY A 271 -1.00 8.74 -32.11
C GLY A 271 -1.86 8.27 -33.27
N SER A 272 -1.80 6.99 -33.63
CA SER A 272 -2.52 6.44 -34.82
C SER A 272 -4.03 6.28 -34.59
N PHE A 273 -4.54 6.55 -33.37
CA PHE A 273 -5.96 6.43 -33.08
C PHE A 273 -6.78 7.52 -33.78
N THR A 274 -7.75 7.09 -34.57
CA THR A 274 -8.61 7.98 -35.36
C THR A 274 -10.07 7.80 -34.99
N LEU A 275 -10.95 8.68 -35.52
CA LEU A 275 -12.40 8.52 -35.38
C LEU A 275 -12.90 7.16 -35.87
N ASP A 276 -12.37 6.67 -37.01
CA ASP A 276 -12.75 5.38 -37.57
C ASP A 276 -12.42 4.20 -36.66
N ASN A 277 -11.37 4.34 -35.83
CA ASN A 277 -11.03 3.36 -34.82
C ASN A 277 -11.98 3.41 -33.62
N LEU A 278 -12.66 4.53 -33.36
CA LEU A 278 -13.56 4.69 -32.22
C LEU A 278 -14.96 4.16 -32.52
N VAL A 279 -15.49 4.44 -33.70
CA VAL A 279 -16.91 4.27 -34.05
C VAL A 279 -17.29 2.87 -34.56
N GLY A 280 -18.58 2.58 -34.57
CA GLY A 280 -19.21 1.47 -35.33
C GLY A 280 -19.45 0.19 -34.54
N LYS A 281 -18.71 -0.08 -33.48
CA LYS A 281 -18.91 -1.27 -32.61
C LYS A 281 -18.90 -0.84 -31.12
N ALA A 282 -19.57 -1.63 -30.28
CA ALA A 282 -19.59 -1.40 -28.86
C ALA A 282 -18.20 -1.67 -28.21
N TRP A 283 -17.74 -0.74 -27.41
CA TRP A 283 -16.65 -0.94 -26.49
C TRP A 283 -17.18 -1.44 -25.16
N LYS A 284 -16.44 -2.34 -24.49
CA LYS A 284 -16.74 -2.87 -23.16
C LYS A 284 -15.51 -2.75 -22.27
N VAL A 285 -15.69 -2.65 -20.97
CA VAL A 285 -14.57 -2.77 -20.03
C VAL A 285 -13.97 -4.17 -20.17
N ARG A 286 -12.65 -4.26 -20.29
CA ARG A 286 -11.94 -5.54 -20.41
C ARG A 286 -12.10 -6.34 -19.11
N PRO A 287 -12.58 -7.60 -19.13
CA PRO A 287 -12.82 -8.39 -17.92
C PRO A 287 -11.52 -9.05 -17.39
N GLU A 288 -10.47 -8.28 -17.24
CA GLU A 288 -9.16 -8.72 -16.78
C GLU A 288 -8.66 -7.80 -15.66
N ALA A 289 -7.74 -8.28 -14.81
CA ALA A 289 -7.10 -7.43 -13.80
C ALA A 289 -6.54 -6.14 -14.42
N ASN A 290 -6.54 -5.08 -13.66
CA ASN A 290 -5.99 -3.78 -14.07
C ASN A 290 -6.72 -3.13 -15.25
N SER A 291 -8.00 -3.43 -15.44
CA SER A 291 -8.81 -2.78 -16.48
C SER A 291 -9.45 -1.47 -16.04
N ILE A 292 -9.46 -1.21 -14.74
CA ILE A 292 -9.85 0.06 -14.14
C ILE A 292 -8.82 0.36 -13.05
N TYR A 293 -8.23 1.54 -13.09
CA TYR A 293 -7.23 1.94 -12.12
C TYR A 293 -7.16 3.46 -11.92
N VAL A 294 -6.54 3.87 -10.80
CA VAL A 294 -6.40 5.28 -10.43
C VAL A 294 -4.99 5.55 -9.90
N GLY A 295 -4.46 6.72 -10.23
CA GLY A 295 -3.12 7.12 -9.81
C GLY A 295 -2.85 8.61 -9.91
N PRO A 296 -1.61 9.04 -9.57
CA PRO A 296 -1.19 10.45 -9.51
C PRO A 296 -0.88 11.07 -10.89
N ALA A 297 -1.22 10.39 -11.98
CA ALA A 297 -1.07 10.91 -13.34
C ALA A 297 -2.03 10.18 -14.30
N LEU A 298 -2.23 10.75 -15.49
CA LEU A 298 -2.95 10.08 -16.57
C LEU A 298 -2.26 8.75 -16.93
N GLY A 299 -3.02 7.65 -16.91
CA GLY A 299 -2.48 6.31 -17.18
C GLY A 299 -1.72 5.67 -16.01
N SER A 300 -1.59 6.33 -14.87
CA SER A 300 -0.93 5.76 -13.69
C SER A 300 -1.88 4.87 -12.87
N SER A 301 -1.37 3.72 -12.42
CA SER A 301 -2.09 2.73 -11.60
C SER A 301 -1.57 2.66 -10.16
N GLU A 302 -0.82 3.68 -9.72
CA GLU A 302 -0.04 3.63 -8.49
C GLU A 302 -0.89 3.52 -7.21
N TRP A 303 -2.10 4.09 -7.19
CA TRP A 303 -2.91 4.12 -5.97
C TRP A 303 -3.81 2.91 -5.82
N TRP A 304 -4.46 2.48 -6.90
CA TRP A 304 -5.34 1.33 -6.88
C TRP A 304 -5.58 0.77 -8.28
N GLN A 305 -5.81 -0.55 -8.36
CA GLN A 305 -6.10 -1.29 -9.57
C GLN A 305 -7.16 -2.35 -9.27
N VAL A 306 -8.12 -2.54 -10.18
CA VAL A 306 -9.14 -3.57 -10.02
C VAL A 306 -8.53 -4.97 -10.11
N PRO A 307 -8.76 -5.87 -9.11
CA PRO A 307 -8.34 -7.27 -9.19
C PRO A 307 -9.17 -8.07 -10.20
N ALA A 308 -8.62 -9.15 -10.74
CA ALA A 308 -9.31 -10.01 -11.71
C ALA A 308 -10.62 -10.59 -11.16
N ASN A 309 -10.60 -11.06 -9.90
CA ASN A 309 -11.76 -11.66 -9.25
C ASN A 309 -12.94 -10.69 -9.01
N PHE A 310 -12.71 -9.37 -9.09
CA PHE A 310 -13.80 -8.39 -9.04
C PHE A 310 -14.60 -8.35 -10.34
N LEU A 311 -13.97 -8.68 -11.46
CA LEU A 311 -14.56 -8.57 -12.81
C LEU A 311 -15.09 -9.88 -13.38
N ASP A 312 -14.69 -11.03 -12.84
CA ASP A 312 -15.03 -12.37 -13.36
C ASP A 312 -16.30 -12.99 -12.75
N GLY A 313 -16.99 -12.27 -11.86
CA GLY A 313 -18.21 -12.72 -11.19
C GLY A 313 -17.97 -13.71 -10.04
N THR A 314 -16.73 -13.91 -9.60
CA THR A 314 -16.41 -14.78 -8.45
C THR A 314 -16.50 -14.05 -7.11
N SER A 315 -16.38 -12.72 -7.11
CA SER A 315 -16.57 -11.85 -5.95
C SER A 315 -18.06 -11.52 -5.73
N THR A 316 -18.42 -11.13 -4.51
CA THR A 316 -19.79 -10.76 -4.12
C THR A 316 -19.82 -9.47 -3.31
N GLY A 317 -20.99 -8.84 -3.25
CA GLY A 317 -21.17 -7.62 -2.46
C GLY A 317 -20.37 -6.44 -2.98
N THR A 318 -19.61 -5.79 -2.10
CA THR A 318 -18.82 -4.59 -2.43
C THR A 318 -17.68 -4.85 -3.41
N ASP A 319 -17.22 -6.08 -3.50
CA ASP A 319 -16.11 -6.50 -4.37
C ASP A 319 -16.59 -7.08 -5.69
N ASP A 320 -17.89 -7.14 -5.92
CA ASP A 320 -18.48 -7.52 -7.22
C ASP A 320 -18.55 -6.30 -8.15
N TRP A 321 -17.73 -6.32 -9.18
CA TRP A 321 -17.69 -5.34 -10.27
C TRP A 321 -18.02 -5.98 -11.61
N SER A 322 -18.50 -7.21 -11.61
CA SER A 322 -18.75 -7.97 -12.85
C SER A 322 -19.73 -7.28 -13.80
N CYS A 323 -20.73 -6.56 -13.26
CA CYS A 323 -21.71 -5.81 -14.04
C CYS A 323 -21.09 -4.75 -14.96
N ILE A 324 -19.93 -4.15 -14.63
CA ILE A 324 -19.32 -3.14 -15.50
C ILE A 324 -18.74 -3.76 -16.80
N THR A 325 -18.53 -5.07 -16.82
CA THR A 325 -17.96 -5.77 -17.98
C THR A 325 -18.97 -6.08 -19.08
N ASN A 326 -20.27 -6.04 -18.76
CA ASN A 326 -21.35 -6.19 -19.73
C ASN A 326 -21.80 -4.85 -20.33
N ASP A 327 -21.44 -3.73 -19.70
CA ASP A 327 -21.74 -2.37 -20.17
C ASP A 327 -21.22 -2.13 -21.60
N GLU A 328 -22.01 -1.40 -22.40
CA GLU A 328 -21.66 -1.06 -23.78
C GLU A 328 -21.55 0.46 -23.97
N PHE A 329 -20.43 0.87 -24.55
CA PHE A 329 -20.11 2.26 -24.92
C PHE A 329 -20.03 2.34 -26.45
N ILE A 330 -21.07 2.89 -27.09
CA ILE A 330 -21.25 2.82 -28.53
C ILE A 330 -21.14 4.21 -29.16
N PHE A 331 -20.09 4.45 -29.91
CA PHE A 331 -19.84 5.69 -30.64
C PHE A 331 -20.24 5.49 -32.11
N LEU A 332 -21.01 6.42 -32.67
CA LEU A 332 -21.48 6.37 -34.05
C LEU A 332 -20.89 7.51 -34.90
N ALA A 333 -20.75 7.26 -36.18
CA ALA A 333 -20.10 8.21 -37.11
C ALA A 333 -20.83 9.57 -37.23
N ASP A 334 -22.10 9.62 -36.86
CA ASP A 334 -22.91 10.84 -36.85
C ASP A 334 -22.68 11.74 -35.58
N GLY A 335 -21.74 11.34 -34.68
CA GLY A 335 -21.47 12.04 -33.43
C GLY A 335 -22.41 11.66 -32.29
N SER A 336 -23.32 10.71 -32.47
CA SER A 336 -24.12 10.16 -31.37
C SER A 336 -23.33 9.13 -30.58
N TYR A 337 -23.63 9.08 -29.28
CA TYR A 337 -23.05 8.16 -28.33
C TYR A 337 -24.16 7.50 -27.48
N GLU A 338 -24.13 6.19 -27.34
CA GLU A 338 -25.08 5.44 -26.55
C GLU A 338 -24.35 4.63 -25.47
N TYR A 339 -24.80 4.75 -24.22
CA TYR A 339 -24.40 3.91 -23.11
C TYR A 339 -25.51 2.93 -22.78
N LYS A 340 -25.17 1.64 -22.60
CA LYS A 340 -26.09 0.57 -22.21
C LYS A 340 -25.52 -0.19 -21.03
N THR A 341 -26.31 -0.29 -19.96
CA THR A 341 -26.02 -1.09 -18.77
C THR A 341 -26.25 -2.57 -18.98
N ASN A 342 -27.06 -2.94 -19.97
CA ASN A 342 -27.46 -4.33 -20.26
C ASN A 342 -28.10 -5.06 -19.05
N GLY A 343 -28.76 -4.31 -18.13
CA GLY A 343 -29.56 -4.85 -17.04
C GLY A 343 -29.09 -4.47 -15.65
N ASP A 344 -27.85 -4.08 -15.51
CA ASP A 344 -27.26 -3.69 -14.23
C ASP A 344 -26.10 -2.69 -14.41
N ALA A 345 -25.68 -2.04 -13.35
CA ALA A 345 -24.57 -1.09 -13.34
C ALA A 345 -23.83 -1.12 -12.01
N ARG A 346 -22.55 -0.81 -12.03
CA ARG A 346 -21.74 -0.70 -10.81
C ARG A 346 -22.12 0.53 -9.99
N ASN A 347 -22.52 0.31 -8.72
CA ASN A 347 -22.59 1.36 -7.71
C ASN A 347 -21.31 1.36 -6.87
N ASP A 348 -20.62 2.51 -6.85
CA ASP A 348 -19.44 2.76 -6.01
C ASP A 348 -19.68 3.93 -5.06
N GLY A 349 -20.76 3.85 -4.28
CA GLY A 349 -21.11 4.77 -3.22
C GLY A 349 -21.97 5.97 -3.64
N TYR A 350 -21.89 6.40 -4.89
CA TYR A 350 -22.64 7.58 -5.36
C TYR A 350 -24.17 7.35 -5.42
N MET A 351 -24.60 6.15 -5.83
CA MET A 351 -26.03 5.83 -5.99
C MET A 351 -26.71 5.46 -4.66
N GLY A 352 -25.94 5.28 -3.58
CA GLY A 352 -26.40 4.84 -2.27
C GLY A 352 -25.66 3.62 -1.75
N SER A 353 -26.21 2.94 -0.75
CA SER A 353 -25.62 1.76 -0.09
C SER A 353 -26.53 0.55 -0.28
N PRO A 354 -25.96 -0.68 -0.41
CA PRO A 354 -24.52 -1.02 -0.41
C PRO A 354 -23.83 -0.75 -1.75
N ASN A 355 -22.51 -0.71 -1.77
CA ASN A 355 -21.74 -0.79 -3.00
C ASN A 355 -21.93 -2.17 -3.65
N GLY A 356 -21.79 -2.26 -4.97
CA GLY A 356 -21.96 -3.51 -5.70
C GLY A 356 -22.67 -3.31 -7.04
N CYS A 357 -23.07 -4.41 -7.67
CA CYS A 357 -23.86 -4.39 -8.88
C CYS A 357 -25.34 -4.12 -8.59
N TRP A 358 -25.88 -3.07 -9.17
CA TRP A 358 -27.28 -2.65 -9.02
C TRP A 358 -28.04 -2.88 -10.31
N SER A 359 -29.23 -3.48 -10.22
CA SER A 359 -30.13 -3.60 -11.36
C SER A 359 -30.55 -2.22 -11.89
N ASP A 360 -30.90 -2.14 -13.17
CA ASP A 360 -31.42 -0.91 -13.80
C ASP A 360 -32.59 -0.30 -13.03
N ALA A 361 -33.44 -1.14 -12.41
CA ALA A 361 -34.55 -0.67 -11.58
C ALA A 361 -34.06 0.04 -10.28
N GLN A 362 -33.01 -0.46 -9.66
CA GLN A 362 -32.40 0.18 -8.49
C GLN A 362 -31.71 1.48 -8.90
N VAL A 363 -30.95 1.48 -9.99
CA VAL A 363 -30.34 2.69 -10.56
C VAL A 363 -31.38 3.75 -10.85
N ALA A 364 -32.50 3.39 -11.50
CA ALA A 364 -33.57 4.33 -11.85
C ALA A 364 -34.23 5.04 -10.63
N THR A 365 -34.17 4.45 -9.46
CA THR A 365 -34.75 5.00 -8.23
C THR A 365 -33.72 5.66 -7.31
N SER A 366 -32.47 5.75 -7.70
CA SER A 366 -31.35 6.23 -6.87
C SER A 366 -31.17 7.75 -6.84
N GLY A 367 -32.22 8.53 -7.13
CA GLY A 367 -32.12 10.00 -7.17
C GLY A 367 -31.18 10.49 -8.27
N ASN A 368 -30.15 11.26 -7.90
CA ASN A 368 -29.15 11.73 -8.87
C ASN A 368 -28.36 10.57 -9.54
N GLY A 369 -28.25 9.41 -8.90
CA GLY A 369 -27.62 8.23 -9.46
C GLY A 369 -28.34 7.67 -10.69
N ALA A 370 -29.65 7.92 -10.85
CA ALA A 370 -30.43 7.53 -12.03
C ALA A 370 -29.87 8.12 -13.33
N ALA A 371 -29.06 9.18 -13.25
CA ALA A 371 -28.36 9.75 -14.39
C ALA A 371 -27.34 8.81 -15.02
N PHE A 372 -26.81 7.84 -14.26
CA PHE A 372 -25.78 6.87 -14.71
C PHE A 372 -26.37 5.56 -15.27
N GLY A 373 -27.67 5.43 -15.41
CA GLY A 373 -28.29 4.36 -16.20
C GLY A 373 -28.16 4.60 -17.70
N SER A 374 -28.57 3.59 -18.49
CA SER A 374 -28.56 3.64 -19.96
C SER A 374 -29.06 4.96 -20.52
N GLY A 375 -28.38 5.49 -21.54
CA GLY A 375 -28.71 6.79 -22.11
C GLY A 375 -28.14 7.03 -23.49
N LYS A 376 -28.74 8.02 -24.19
CA LYS A 376 -28.26 8.53 -25.47
C LYS A 376 -27.63 9.90 -25.27
N HIS A 377 -26.46 10.08 -25.86
CA HIS A 377 -25.57 11.21 -25.68
C HIS A 377 -25.02 11.67 -27.04
N THR A 378 -24.16 12.66 -27.03
CA THR A 378 -23.33 13.01 -28.17
C THR A 378 -21.86 13.00 -27.78
N PHE A 379 -20.97 12.94 -28.76
CA PHE A 379 -19.53 13.06 -28.52
C PHE A 379 -18.85 13.88 -29.62
N THR A 380 -17.66 14.36 -29.30
CA THR A 380 -16.71 14.91 -30.25
C THR A 380 -15.38 14.17 -30.10
N PHE A 381 -14.67 14.01 -31.21
CA PHE A 381 -13.34 13.45 -31.25
C PHE A 381 -12.34 14.48 -31.75
N THR A 382 -11.29 14.72 -31.00
CA THR A 382 -10.17 15.58 -31.38
C THR A 382 -8.97 14.66 -31.65
N PRO A 383 -8.42 14.63 -32.87
CA PRO A 383 -7.25 13.81 -33.19
C PRO A 383 -6.00 14.30 -32.47
N ALA A 384 -5.00 13.43 -32.37
CA ALA A 384 -3.67 13.83 -31.86
C ALA A 384 -3.08 14.97 -32.68
N SER A 385 -2.37 15.88 -32.02
CA SER A 385 -1.67 17.01 -32.66
C SER A 385 -0.38 17.33 -31.93
N GLY A 386 0.76 17.19 -32.58
CA GLY A 386 2.07 17.35 -31.96
C GLY A 386 2.25 16.32 -30.81
N THR A 387 2.42 16.80 -29.60
CA THR A 387 2.55 15.99 -28.37
C THR A 387 1.20 15.70 -27.71
N ASP A 388 0.11 16.32 -28.20
CA ASP A 388 -1.23 16.14 -27.62
C ASP A 388 -1.85 14.82 -28.03
N ARG A 389 -2.40 14.11 -27.06
CA ARG A 389 -3.12 12.85 -27.26
C ARG A 389 -4.48 13.07 -27.92
N PRO A 390 -5.03 12.05 -28.63
CA PRO A 390 -6.42 12.12 -29.06
C PRO A 390 -7.37 12.29 -27.87
N ILE A 391 -8.45 13.06 -28.05
CA ILE A 391 -9.42 13.37 -27.00
C ILE A 391 -10.82 12.91 -27.44
N ILE A 392 -11.51 12.22 -26.54
CA ILE A 392 -12.93 11.89 -26.64
C ILE A 392 -13.65 12.78 -25.63
N THR A 393 -14.50 13.68 -26.11
CA THR A 393 -15.38 14.47 -25.25
C THR A 393 -16.81 14.00 -25.42
N VAL A 394 -17.40 13.43 -24.35
CA VAL A 394 -18.81 13.01 -24.33
C VAL A 394 -19.67 14.10 -23.70
N LYS A 395 -20.88 14.29 -24.22
CA LYS A 395 -21.82 15.30 -23.74
C LYS A 395 -23.14 14.67 -23.31
N ASN A 396 -23.65 15.11 -22.17
CA ASN A 396 -24.90 14.66 -21.59
C ASN A 396 -26.07 14.73 -22.60
N GLY A 397 -26.93 13.71 -22.55
CA GLY A 397 -28.16 13.64 -23.32
C GLY A 397 -29.38 13.51 -22.43
N GLY A 398 -30.34 14.43 -22.54
CA GLY A 398 -31.51 14.45 -21.66
C GLY A 398 -31.11 14.60 -20.19
N ASN A 399 -31.65 13.72 -19.34
CA ASN A 399 -31.36 13.69 -17.91
C ASN A 399 -30.23 12.68 -17.56
N LYS A 400 -29.44 12.25 -18.55
CA LYS A 400 -28.38 11.25 -18.36
C LYS A 400 -27.00 11.88 -18.43
N ALA A 401 -26.12 11.44 -17.54
CA ALA A 401 -24.73 11.86 -17.48
C ALA A 401 -23.87 10.99 -18.39
N ALA A 402 -23.11 11.62 -19.26
CA ALA A 402 -22.22 10.94 -20.18
C ALA A 402 -20.88 10.61 -19.50
N PHE A 403 -20.43 9.37 -19.69
CA PHE A 403 -19.11 8.89 -19.23
C PHE A 403 -18.64 7.74 -20.13
N VAL A 404 -17.39 7.32 -19.99
CA VAL A 404 -16.80 6.18 -20.70
C VAL A 404 -16.12 5.26 -19.69
N GLY A 405 -16.46 3.99 -19.69
CA GLY A 405 -15.89 2.97 -18.82
C GLY A 405 -16.47 3.02 -17.41
N PHE A 406 -16.01 3.90 -16.54
CA PHE A 406 -16.43 3.97 -15.15
C PHE A 406 -16.85 5.39 -14.75
N TYR A 407 -18.08 5.53 -14.23
CA TYR A 407 -18.70 6.83 -13.93
C TYR A 407 -18.06 7.58 -12.76
N LYS A 408 -17.22 6.91 -11.95
CA LYS A 408 -16.63 7.51 -10.74
C LYS A 408 -15.87 8.80 -11.06
N GLY A 409 -14.99 8.76 -12.06
CA GLY A 409 -14.23 9.93 -12.48
C GLY A 409 -14.94 10.79 -13.50
N TYR A 410 -14.86 12.11 -13.32
CA TYR A 410 -15.19 13.08 -14.34
C TYR A 410 -14.10 14.14 -14.47
N TYR A 411 -14.06 14.88 -15.56
CA TYR A 411 -13.02 15.87 -15.81
C TYR A 411 -13.05 17.02 -14.78
N GLY A 412 -12.14 16.97 -13.82
CA GLY A 412 -12.01 17.91 -12.70
C GLY A 412 -12.62 17.40 -11.38
N GLY A 413 -12.89 16.09 -11.21
CA GLY A 413 -13.37 15.57 -9.94
C GLY A 413 -13.90 14.15 -9.95
N GLU A 414 -14.53 13.74 -8.84
CA GLU A 414 -15.13 12.43 -8.66
C GLU A 414 -16.57 12.50 -8.19
N ASN A 415 -17.39 11.56 -8.69
CA ASN A 415 -18.76 11.31 -8.24
C ASN A 415 -18.73 10.49 -6.94
N THR A 416 -18.73 11.15 -5.79
CA THR A 416 -18.61 10.53 -4.46
C THR A 416 -19.84 10.69 -3.58
N ASP A 417 -20.74 11.63 -3.92
CA ASP A 417 -21.87 12.00 -3.07
C ASP A 417 -23.12 12.25 -3.94
N SER A 418 -24.15 11.43 -3.75
CA SER A 418 -25.42 11.51 -4.50
C SER A 418 -26.25 12.77 -4.20
N ALA A 419 -25.93 13.53 -3.16
CA ALA A 419 -26.52 14.85 -2.91
C ALA A 419 -25.99 15.90 -3.89
N LYS A 420 -24.88 15.64 -4.57
CA LYS A 420 -24.28 16.51 -5.58
C LYS A 420 -24.77 16.13 -6.98
N ALA A 421 -24.77 17.10 -7.89
CA ALA A 421 -25.10 16.84 -9.28
C ALA A 421 -24.09 15.86 -9.92
N PRO A 422 -24.55 14.94 -10.81
CA PRO A 422 -23.66 14.07 -11.57
C PRO A 422 -22.60 14.88 -12.32
N ASN A 423 -21.36 14.35 -12.37
CA ASN A 423 -20.20 14.99 -13.02
C ASN A 423 -19.95 16.44 -12.53
N GLY A 424 -20.21 16.70 -11.23
CA GLY A 424 -20.08 18.04 -10.66
C GLY A 424 -20.98 19.09 -11.30
N GLY A 425 -22.05 18.68 -12.00
CA GLY A 425 -22.96 19.57 -12.75
C GLY A 425 -22.44 19.91 -14.15
N SER A 426 -21.31 19.35 -14.60
CA SER A 426 -20.82 19.51 -15.97
C SER A 426 -21.72 18.75 -16.95
N ASP A 427 -21.98 19.34 -18.12
CA ASP A 427 -22.68 18.68 -19.23
C ASP A 427 -21.74 17.90 -20.17
N THR A 428 -20.45 17.97 -19.94
CA THR A 428 -19.41 17.28 -20.73
C THR A 428 -18.42 16.57 -19.84
N ASN A 429 -17.83 15.46 -20.35
CA ASN A 429 -16.73 14.77 -19.74
C ASN A 429 -15.65 14.49 -20.78
N ARG A 430 -14.35 14.65 -20.42
CA ARG A 430 -13.21 14.62 -21.36
C ARG A 430 -12.27 13.48 -21.01
N TYR A 431 -11.96 12.66 -21.98
CA TYR A 431 -11.06 11.52 -21.89
C TYR A 431 -9.88 11.68 -22.85
N GLU A 432 -8.67 11.46 -22.38
CA GLU A 432 -7.49 11.33 -23.21
C GLU A 432 -7.29 9.86 -23.61
N VAL A 433 -7.01 9.62 -24.87
CA VAL A 433 -6.67 8.29 -25.37
C VAL A 433 -5.21 8.03 -25.08
N MET A 434 -4.95 7.13 -24.15
CA MET A 434 -3.61 6.76 -23.71
C MET A 434 -2.95 5.80 -24.69
N SER A 435 -3.71 4.82 -25.20
CA SER A 435 -3.26 3.90 -26.23
C SER A 435 -4.41 3.24 -26.97
N TYR A 436 -4.11 2.76 -28.17
CA TYR A 436 -4.98 1.91 -28.97
C TYR A 436 -4.17 0.77 -29.60
N ILE A 437 -4.71 -0.44 -29.53
CA ILE A 437 -4.10 -1.63 -30.09
C ILE A 437 -5.14 -2.32 -30.97
N ASN A 438 -4.75 -2.68 -32.19
CA ASN A 438 -5.52 -3.55 -33.06
C ASN A 438 -4.63 -4.72 -33.49
N SER A 439 -4.85 -5.89 -32.91
CA SER A 439 -4.04 -7.08 -33.19
C SER A 439 -4.88 -8.34 -33.14
N GLY A 440 -4.78 -9.15 -34.17
CA GLY A 440 -5.44 -10.46 -34.24
C GLY A 440 -6.97 -10.41 -34.18
N GLY A 441 -7.57 -9.28 -34.55
CA GLY A 441 -9.03 -9.08 -34.52
C GLY A 441 -9.57 -8.65 -33.15
N LYS A 442 -8.70 -8.43 -32.18
CA LYS A 442 -9.00 -7.84 -30.88
C LYS A 442 -8.52 -6.39 -30.88
N GLU A 443 -9.40 -5.49 -30.48
CA GLU A 443 -9.08 -4.07 -30.34
C GLU A 443 -9.14 -3.68 -28.87
N ILE A 444 -8.11 -2.96 -28.39
CA ILE A 444 -8.00 -2.47 -27.00
C ILE A 444 -7.84 -0.95 -27.06
N LEU A 445 -8.63 -0.24 -26.29
CA LEU A 445 -8.61 1.21 -26.15
C LEU A 445 -8.41 1.55 -24.68
N VAL A 446 -7.35 2.31 -24.37
CA VAL A 446 -7.10 2.83 -23.03
C VAL A 446 -7.43 4.32 -23.00
N VAL A 447 -8.35 4.69 -22.12
CA VAL A 447 -8.76 6.08 -21.94
C VAL A 447 -8.57 6.51 -20.49
N SER A 448 -8.16 7.76 -20.29
CA SER A 448 -7.95 8.33 -18.95
C SER A 448 -8.72 9.64 -18.79
N VAL A 449 -9.33 9.83 -17.63
CA VAL A 449 -10.01 11.07 -17.24
C VAL A 449 -9.24 11.72 -16.09
N ASP A 450 -8.84 12.96 -16.29
CA ASP A 450 -8.22 13.79 -15.26
C ASP A 450 -9.26 14.21 -14.23
N ILE A 451 -9.07 13.78 -12.97
CA ILE A 451 -9.97 14.08 -11.84
C ILE A 451 -9.37 15.12 -10.88
N SER A 452 -8.26 15.76 -11.25
CA SER A 452 -7.69 16.83 -10.45
C SER A 452 -8.53 18.10 -10.53
N ASP A 453 -8.72 18.80 -9.41
CA ASP A 453 -9.46 20.07 -9.37
C ASP A 453 -8.84 21.12 -10.28
N GLY A 454 -7.51 21.09 -10.42
CA GLY A 454 -6.73 21.98 -11.30
C GLY A 454 -6.76 21.58 -12.76
N LYS A 455 -7.27 20.39 -13.09
CA LYS A 455 -7.25 19.82 -14.46
C LYS A 455 -5.84 19.79 -15.05
N ASP A 456 -4.87 19.43 -14.20
CA ASP A 456 -3.43 19.44 -14.47
C ASP A 456 -2.83 18.04 -14.64
N GLY A 457 -3.68 17.00 -14.67
CA GLY A 457 -3.29 15.62 -14.88
C GLY A 457 -2.66 14.94 -13.66
N THR A 458 -2.69 15.57 -12.48
CA THR A 458 -2.06 15.04 -11.25
C THR A 458 -2.89 13.98 -10.53
N LYS A 459 -4.10 13.68 -11.02
CA LYS A 459 -4.96 12.59 -10.54
C LYS A 459 -5.82 12.09 -11.69
N ALA A 460 -5.86 10.79 -11.92
CA ALA A 460 -6.68 10.28 -13.02
C ALA A 460 -7.23 8.88 -12.78
N TRP A 461 -8.46 8.65 -13.26
CA TRP A 461 -9.00 7.33 -13.49
C TRP A 461 -8.70 6.89 -14.92
N THR A 462 -8.27 5.65 -15.06
CA THR A 462 -7.97 5.05 -16.37
C THR A 462 -8.77 3.77 -16.56
N MET A 463 -9.34 3.60 -17.75
CA MET A 463 -10.15 2.46 -18.15
C MET A 463 -9.55 1.79 -19.38
N VAL A 464 -9.49 0.47 -19.35
CA VAL A 464 -9.10 -0.36 -20.48
C VAL A 464 -10.36 -0.99 -21.09
N LEU A 465 -10.66 -0.60 -22.29
CA LEU A 465 -11.81 -1.07 -23.06
C LEU A 465 -11.35 -2.06 -24.12
N GLN A 466 -12.25 -2.98 -24.52
CA GLN A 466 -12.01 -3.92 -25.60
C GLN A 466 -13.24 -4.09 -26.49
N ARG A 467 -13.00 -4.56 -27.72
CA ARG A 467 -14.03 -5.03 -28.62
C ARG A 467 -13.50 -6.04 -29.64
#